data_ea0f7e4c02be70de78bc64afc470a20e
#
_entry.id   ea0f7e4c02be70de78bc64afc470a20e
#
_cell.length_a   1.000
_cell.length_b   1.000
_cell.length_c   1.000
_cell.angle_alpha   90.00
_cell.angle_beta   90.00
_cell.angle_gamma   90.00
#
_symmetry.space_group_name_H-M   'P 1'
#
loop_
_entity.id
_entity.type
_entity.pdbx_description
1 polymer ?
#
loop_
_entity_poly.entity_id
_entity_poly.type
_entity_poly.pdbx_seq_one_letter_code
_entity_poly.pdbx_strand_id
1 'polypeptide(L)'
;MTAARCTQRRRARSATGDRVPLNIEPNIASPDEFYEALLAAHRDLTPDESQRLNARLVLLLANHVGDLAVLRDALDRARGSVRNRMA
;
A
#
# COMPACT_ATOMS: atom_id res chain seq x y z
N MET A 1 0.83 -15.23 -21.10
CA MET A 1 0.95 -15.06 -20.88
C MET A 1 0.99 -14.85 -20.22
N THR A 2 0.94 -14.83 -20.20
CA THR A 2 1.17 -14.54 -19.57
C THR A 2 1.49 -14.14 -18.86
N ALA A 3 1.70 -14.30 -18.90
CA ALA A 3 2.21 -13.95 -18.19
C ALA A 3 2.66 -13.38 -17.80
N ALA A 4 2.67 -13.42 -18.06
CA ALA A 4 3.21 -12.92 -17.69
C ALA A 4 3.37 -12.25 -17.29
N ARG A 5 3.16 -12.13 -17.37
CA ARG A 5 3.32 -11.59 -17.04
C ARG A 5 3.70 -11.29 -16.31
N CYS A 6 3.64 -11.70 -16.20
CA CYS A 6 4.20 -11.38 -15.48
C CYS A 6 4.87 -11.19 -15.22
N THR A 7 4.97 -11.45 -15.48
CA THR A 7 5.71 -11.29 -15.26
C THR A 7 6.23 -10.69 -15.14
N GLN A 8 6.21 -10.63 -15.35
CA GLN A 8 6.71 -10.02 -15.19
C GLN A 8 7.18 -9.35 -14.84
N ARG A 9 7.09 -9.42 -14.75
CA ARG A 9 7.45 -8.80 -14.35
C ARG A 9 8.03 -8.39 -13.84
N ARG A 10 8.11 -8.53 -13.50
CA ARG A 10 8.53 -8.20 -12.97
C ARG A 10 9.19 -8.13 -12.41
N ARG A 11 9.47 -8.31 -12.26
CA ARG A 11 10.00 -8.26 -11.76
C ARG A 11 10.80 -8.11 -11.12
N ALA A 12 10.94 -8.60 -11.03
CA ALA A 12 11.89 -8.45 -10.25
C ALA A 12 12.64 -7.34 -10.35
N ARG A 13 12.61 -6.83 -10.94
CA ARG A 13 13.17 -5.91 -11.00
C ARG A 13 13.61 -5.30 -10.08
N SER A 14 13.54 -5.44 -9.59
CA SER A 14 13.89 -4.80 -8.73
C SER A 14 14.93 -5.12 -7.97
N ALA A 15 15.36 -6.03 -7.96
CA ALA A 15 16.36 -6.44 -7.13
C ALA A 15 17.62 -5.74 -7.31
N THR A 16 17.92 -5.27 -8.33
CA THR A 16 19.20 -4.65 -8.52
C THR A 16 19.16 -3.25 -8.03
N GLY A 17 19.95 -2.43 -8.38
CA GLY A 17 19.91 -1.07 -7.98
C GLY A 17 18.83 -0.26 -8.63
N ASP A 18 18.02 -0.93 -9.44
CA ASP A 18 16.97 -0.24 -10.15
C ASP A 18 15.72 -0.07 -9.36
N ARG A 19 15.74 -0.40 -8.08
CA ARG A 19 14.62 -0.28 -7.23
C ARG A 19 14.06 1.13 -7.25
N VAL A 20 12.73 1.22 -7.37
CA VAL A 20 12.03 2.50 -7.38
C VAL A 20 11.75 2.91 -5.95
N PRO A 21 12.11 4.13 -5.56
CA PRO A 21 11.83 4.57 -4.19
C PRO A 21 10.35 4.78 -3.97
N LEU A 22 9.97 4.89 -2.70
CA LEU A 22 8.59 5.18 -2.36
C LEU A 22 8.17 6.49 -3.01
N ASN A 23 7.03 6.45 -3.69
CA ASN A 23 6.46 7.64 -4.29
C ASN A 23 5.60 8.35 -3.26
N ILE A 24 5.99 9.54 -2.85
CA ILE A 24 5.22 10.30 -1.88
C ILE A 24 4.45 11.44 -2.54
N GLU A 25 4.51 11.54 -3.85
CA GLU A 25 3.73 12.53 -4.59
C GLU A 25 2.35 11.97 -4.90
N PRO A 26 1.36 12.84 -5.11
CA PRO A 26 0.03 12.35 -5.49
C PRO A 26 0.13 11.45 -6.70
N ASN A 27 -0.41 10.26 -6.59
CA ASN A 27 -0.24 9.24 -7.62
C ASN A 27 -1.53 8.51 -7.97
N ILE A 28 -2.61 8.83 -7.28
CA ILE A 28 -3.90 8.20 -7.55
C ILE A 28 -4.69 9.12 -8.46
N ALA A 29 -5.17 8.56 -9.58
CA ALA A 29 -5.87 9.38 -10.57
C ALA A 29 -7.14 10.00 -10.00
N SER A 30 -7.85 9.26 -9.17
CA SER A 30 -9.10 9.75 -8.59
C SER A 30 -9.09 9.48 -7.08
N PRO A 31 -8.38 10.30 -6.31
CA PRO A 31 -8.28 10.04 -4.87
C PRO A 31 -9.63 10.07 -4.17
N ASP A 32 -10.55 10.90 -4.62
CA ASP A 32 -11.88 10.96 -4.00
C ASP A 32 -12.63 9.65 -4.19
N GLU A 33 -12.51 9.06 -5.38
CA GLU A 33 -13.17 7.79 -5.64
C GLU A 33 -12.57 6.67 -4.80
N PHE A 34 -11.25 6.70 -4.62
CA PHE A 34 -10.62 5.71 -3.77
C PHE A 34 -11.09 5.87 -2.33
N TYR A 35 -11.18 7.11 -1.86
CA TYR A 35 -11.62 7.35 -0.50
C TYR A 35 -13.05 6.85 -0.29
N GLU A 36 -13.92 7.10 -1.27
CA GLU A 36 -15.27 6.59 -1.19
C GLU A 36 -15.30 5.07 -1.14
N ALA A 37 -14.46 4.43 -1.95
CA ALA A 37 -14.39 2.97 -1.95
C ALA A 37 -13.91 2.45 -0.60
N LEU A 38 -12.95 3.13 -0.01
CA LEU A 38 -12.44 2.74 1.29
C LEU A 38 -13.52 2.85 2.35
N LEU A 39 -14.26 3.96 2.37
CA LEU A 39 -15.34 4.13 3.33
C LEU A 39 -16.43 3.08 3.11
N ALA A 40 -16.74 2.79 1.85
CA ALA A 40 -17.77 1.79 1.55
C ALA A 40 -17.33 0.41 2.04
N ALA A 41 -16.04 0.11 1.95
CA ALA A 41 -15.55 -1.18 2.41
C ALA A 41 -15.70 -1.34 3.91
N HIS A 42 -15.69 -0.23 4.65
CA HIS A 42 -15.85 -0.27 6.11
C HIS A 42 -17.32 -0.20 6.57
N ARG A 43 -18.25 0.00 5.64
CA ARG A 43 -19.64 0.19 6.00
C ARG A 43 -20.16 -1.05 6.72
N ASP A 44 -20.86 -0.81 7.84
CA ASP A 44 -21.52 -1.86 8.61
C ASP A 44 -20.56 -2.84 9.28
N LEU A 45 -19.28 -2.51 9.34
CA LEU A 45 -18.31 -3.32 10.06
C LEU A 45 -18.19 -2.80 11.48
N THR A 46 -17.98 -3.74 12.42
CA THR A 46 -17.63 -3.35 13.78
C THR A 46 -16.21 -2.77 13.77
N PRO A 47 -15.83 -2.03 14.83
CA PRO A 47 -14.46 -1.51 14.88
C PRO A 47 -13.41 -2.61 14.77
N ASP A 48 -13.67 -3.77 15.37
CA ASP A 48 -12.74 -4.88 15.30
C ASP A 48 -12.62 -5.40 13.88
N GLU A 49 -13.74 -5.50 13.19
CA GLU A 49 -13.74 -5.94 11.80
C GLU A 49 -13.03 -4.93 10.90
N SER A 50 -13.22 -3.64 11.17
CA SER A 50 -12.53 -2.61 10.41
C SER A 50 -11.02 -2.71 10.57
N GLN A 51 -10.55 -3.00 11.78
CA GLN A 51 -9.13 -3.17 11.99
C GLN A 51 -8.60 -4.36 11.19
N ARG A 52 -9.37 -5.44 11.15
CA ARG A 52 -8.95 -6.61 10.38
C ARG A 52 -8.95 -6.32 8.89
N LEU A 53 -9.91 -5.54 8.42
CA LEU A 53 -9.93 -5.14 7.02
C LEU A 53 -8.65 -4.37 6.68
N ASN A 54 -8.31 -3.40 7.51
CA ASN A 54 -7.12 -2.60 7.27
C ASN A 54 -5.85 -3.45 7.28
N ALA A 55 -5.76 -4.40 8.22
CA ALA A 55 -4.59 -5.27 8.28
C ALA A 55 -4.47 -6.11 7.02
N ARG A 56 -5.58 -6.65 6.53
CA ARG A 56 -5.55 -7.44 5.30
C ARG A 56 -5.22 -6.58 4.10
N LEU A 57 -5.76 -5.37 4.06
CA LEU A 57 -5.47 -4.45 2.96
C LEU A 57 -3.98 -4.15 2.90
N VAL A 58 -3.37 -3.92 4.07
CA VAL A 58 -1.93 -3.66 4.10
C VAL A 58 -1.17 -4.83 3.48
N LEU A 59 -1.55 -6.06 3.82
CA LEU A 59 -0.86 -7.23 3.30
C LEU A 59 -1.07 -7.37 1.79
N LEU A 60 -2.27 -7.11 1.32
CA LEU A 60 -2.55 -7.21 -0.11
C LEU A 60 -1.74 -6.17 -0.89
N LEU A 61 -1.71 -4.94 -0.39
CA LEU A 61 -0.96 -3.90 -1.07
C LEU A 61 0.54 -4.13 -0.97
N ALA A 62 0.99 -4.65 0.18
CA ALA A 62 2.40 -4.97 0.33
C ALA A 62 2.83 -6.03 -0.66
N ASN A 63 1.98 -7.04 -0.84
CA ASN A 63 2.29 -8.06 -1.83
C ASN A 63 2.32 -7.49 -3.24
N HIS A 64 1.43 -6.56 -3.52
CA HIS A 64 1.40 -5.93 -4.83
C HIS A 64 2.65 -5.09 -5.08
N VAL A 65 3.08 -4.34 -4.06
CA VAL A 65 4.28 -3.51 -4.18
C VAL A 65 5.53 -4.39 -4.31
N GLY A 66 5.67 -5.37 -3.45
CA GLY A 66 6.70 -6.38 -3.60
C GLY A 66 8.12 -5.97 -3.25
N ASP A 67 8.34 -4.76 -2.79
CA ASP A 67 9.68 -4.26 -2.48
C ASP A 67 9.76 -3.94 -1.00
N LEU A 68 10.51 -4.75 -0.27
CA LEU A 68 10.59 -4.61 1.18
C LEU A 68 11.15 -3.26 1.62
N ALA A 69 12.14 -2.76 0.90
CA ALA A 69 12.73 -1.47 1.27
C ALA A 69 11.71 -0.35 1.16
N VAL A 70 10.91 -0.37 0.10
CA VAL A 70 9.84 0.62 -0.07
C VAL A 70 8.81 0.48 1.04
N LEU A 71 8.46 -0.76 1.36
CA LEU A 71 7.46 -1.01 2.41
C LEU A 71 7.95 -0.55 3.77
N ARG A 72 9.23 -0.77 4.06
CA ARG A 72 9.78 -0.30 5.33
C ARG A 72 9.77 1.22 5.41
N ASP A 73 10.10 1.88 4.32
CA ASP A 73 10.06 3.33 4.29
C ASP A 73 8.63 3.83 4.52
N ALA A 74 7.66 3.18 3.88
CA ALA A 74 6.27 3.56 4.06
C ALA A 74 5.83 3.37 5.50
N LEU A 75 6.23 2.26 6.11
CA LEU A 75 5.88 2.00 7.50
C LEU A 75 6.46 3.05 8.43
N ASP A 76 7.72 3.41 8.20
CA ASP A 76 8.36 4.42 9.04
C ASP A 76 7.67 5.76 8.93
N ARG A 77 7.30 6.15 7.70
CA ARG A 77 6.62 7.42 7.50
C ARG A 77 5.23 7.40 8.13
N ALA A 78 4.52 6.30 7.99
CA ALA A 78 3.19 6.18 8.58
C ALA A 78 3.27 6.25 10.10
N ARG A 79 4.25 5.55 10.68
CA ARG A 79 4.41 5.57 12.13
C ARG A 79 4.76 6.96 12.63
N GLY A 80 5.67 7.63 11.93
CA GLY A 80 6.07 8.98 12.31
C GLY A 80 4.91 9.96 12.24
N SER A 81 4.10 9.83 11.20
CA SER A 81 2.94 10.71 11.04
C SER A 81 1.95 10.53 12.19
N VAL A 82 1.69 9.29 12.57
CA VAL A 82 0.75 9.01 13.65
C VAL A 82 1.28 9.53 14.98
N ARG A 83 2.54 9.29 15.26
CA ARG A 83 3.12 9.72 16.52
C ARG A 83 3.24 11.24 16.61
N ASN A 84 3.53 11.88 15.48
CA ASN A 84 3.66 13.34 15.49
C ASN A 84 2.36 14.02 15.79
N ARG A 85 1.25 13.41 15.44
CA ARG A 85 -0.05 14.00 15.73
C ARG A 85 -0.29 14.12 17.21
N MET A 86 0.37 13.29 18.00
CA MET A 86 0.19 13.30 19.43
C MET A 86 1.04 14.36 20.12
N ALA A 87 1.98 14.89 19.41
CA ALA A 87 2.89 15.88 20.00
C ALA A 87 2.27 17.30 19.99
#